data_09a7791d3ec14410a7b8d7069244a4ff
#
_entry.id   09a7791d3ec14410a7b8d7069244a4ff
#
_cell.length_a   1.000
_cell.length_b   1.000
_cell.length_c   1.000
_cell.angle_alpha   90.00
_cell.angle_beta   90.00
_cell.angle_gamma   90.00
#
_symmetry.space_group_name_H-M   'P 1'
#
loop_
_entity.id
_entity.type
_entity.pdbx_description
1 polymer ?
#
loop_
_entity_poly.entity_id
_entity_poly.type
_entity_poly.pdbx_seq_one_letter_code
_entity_poly.pdbx_strand_id
1 'polypeptide(L)'
;MESVLANIDSGILLFDGGGRVLYANQALSALFDIPPERVVRMNREQFLREVAALAEDPILDKLRTLTAGNHPTKDDFEIQQPKWLQIGCSVKPVMVSSGRGQLVIFTNITAEVDIADSRQRLALTDELTGLSNRRAGEQAVARDVARVYRTGQPLSFALFDVDHFKRVNDTCGHPAGDRVLRAVGQLINGFLRGGDTAVRWGGEEFLAILADVGLEGAHATAERIRAAVANLNVEGVGTVTISAGVSEFERGESAEAALARADVKLYEAKAGGRNRVC
;
A
#
# COMPACT_ATOMS: atom_id res chain seq x y z
N MET A 1 -4.91 -42.81 -7.62
CA MET A 1 -4.72 -41.62 -6.73
C MET A 1 -3.53 -40.79 -7.19
N GLU A 2 -2.38 -41.38 -7.56
CA GLU A 2 -1.19 -40.65 -8.04
C GLU A 2 -1.46 -39.81 -9.30
N SER A 3 -2.22 -40.30 -10.27
CA SER A 3 -2.50 -39.54 -11.51
C SER A 3 -3.41 -38.31 -11.32
N VAL A 4 -4.20 -38.25 -10.26
CA VAL A 4 -5.03 -37.08 -9.94
C VAL A 4 -4.19 -36.01 -9.24
N LEU A 5 -3.26 -36.37 -8.37
CA LEU A 5 -2.37 -35.47 -7.64
C LEU A 5 -1.25 -34.88 -8.51
N ALA A 6 -0.92 -35.60 -9.62
CA ALA A 6 0.11 -35.14 -10.56
C ALA A 6 -0.33 -33.94 -11.43
N ASN A 7 -1.64 -33.73 -11.62
CA ASN A 7 -2.20 -32.66 -12.45
C ASN A 7 -2.66 -31.43 -11.64
N ILE A 8 -2.28 -31.35 -10.37
CA ILE A 8 -2.58 -30.19 -9.53
C ILE A 8 -1.40 -29.21 -9.61
N ASP A 9 -1.68 -27.94 -9.92
CA ASP A 9 -0.68 -26.87 -10.04
C ASP A 9 -0.01 -26.49 -8.70
N SER A 10 -0.52 -27.01 -7.59
CA SER A 10 0.06 -26.83 -6.26
C SER A 10 1.06 -27.92 -5.92
N GLY A 11 2.18 -27.56 -5.31
CA GLY A 11 3.14 -28.50 -4.76
C GLY A 11 2.54 -29.26 -3.57
N ILE A 12 2.47 -30.58 -3.67
CA ILE A 12 1.91 -31.46 -2.63
C ILE A 12 3.02 -32.27 -1.99
N LEU A 13 3.04 -32.26 -0.66
CA LEU A 13 3.98 -32.98 0.15
C LEU A 13 3.25 -33.73 1.26
N LEU A 14 3.53 -35.01 1.45
CA LEU A 14 2.94 -35.84 2.50
C LEU A 14 4.04 -36.36 3.42
N PHE A 15 3.90 -36.12 4.71
CA PHE A 15 4.77 -36.66 5.76
C PHE A 15 4.07 -37.74 6.59
N ASP A 16 4.82 -38.69 7.08
CA ASP A 16 4.39 -39.55 8.18
C ASP A 16 4.55 -38.85 9.54
N GLY A 17 4.10 -39.50 10.61
CA GLY A 17 4.20 -38.97 11.98
C GLY A 17 5.63 -38.79 12.51
N GLY A 18 6.61 -39.41 11.88
CA GLY A 18 8.03 -39.24 12.16
C GLY A 18 8.70 -38.14 11.32
N GLY A 19 7.94 -37.49 10.44
CA GLY A 19 8.45 -36.44 9.54
C GLY A 19 9.21 -36.96 8.32
N ARG A 20 9.05 -38.23 7.94
CA ARG A 20 9.57 -38.79 6.71
C ARG A 20 8.63 -38.40 5.57
N VAL A 21 9.18 -38.02 4.41
CA VAL A 21 8.40 -37.76 3.19
C VAL A 21 7.88 -39.09 2.64
N LEU A 22 6.57 -39.18 2.46
CA LEU A 22 5.89 -40.32 1.85
C LEU A 22 5.55 -40.05 0.38
N TYR A 23 5.29 -38.79 0.01
CA TYR A 23 4.90 -38.40 -1.35
C TYR A 23 5.27 -36.95 -1.62
N ALA A 24 5.69 -36.67 -2.84
CA ALA A 24 5.87 -35.34 -3.42
C ALA A 24 5.43 -35.36 -4.88
N ASN A 25 4.70 -34.35 -5.35
CA ASN A 25 4.28 -34.26 -6.74
C ASN A 25 5.23 -33.39 -7.59
N GLN A 26 5.06 -33.45 -8.93
CA GLN A 26 5.89 -32.73 -9.89
C GLN A 26 5.76 -31.20 -9.75
N ALA A 27 4.60 -30.68 -9.33
CA ALA A 27 4.41 -29.25 -9.15
C ALA A 27 5.33 -28.65 -8.07
N LEU A 28 5.80 -29.45 -7.11
CA LEU A 28 6.80 -29.04 -6.13
C LEU A 28 8.12 -28.59 -6.78
N SER A 29 8.55 -29.27 -7.86
CA SER A 29 9.73 -28.87 -8.63
C SER A 29 9.56 -27.51 -9.31
N ALA A 30 8.37 -27.22 -9.81
CA ALA A 30 8.09 -25.93 -10.46
C ALA A 30 8.15 -24.75 -9.48
N LEU A 31 7.86 -25.00 -8.20
CA LEU A 31 7.91 -23.99 -7.15
C LEU A 31 9.33 -23.77 -6.59
N PHE A 32 10.05 -24.87 -6.28
CA PHE A 32 11.27 -24.82 -5.48
C PHE A 32 12.53 -25.29 -6.22
N ASP A 33 12.42 -25.70 -7.45
CA ASP A 33 13.51 -26.32 -8.24
C ASP A 33 14.15 -27.54 -7.55
N ILE A 34 13.34 -28.30 -6.79
CA ILE A 34 13.77 -29.52 -6.11
C ILE A 34 13.01 -30.71 -6.71
N PRO A 35 13.70 -31.65 -7.41
CA PRO A 35 13.02 -32.81 -8.01
C PRO A 35 12.31 -33.68 -6.97
N PRO A 36 11.10 -34.19 -7.24
CA PRO A 36 10.34 -35.01 -6.29
C PRO A 36 11.12 -36.24 -5.80
N GLU A 37 11.95 -36.86 -6.63
CA GLU A 37 12.79 -38.01 -6.28
C GLU A 37 13.86 -37.66 -5.24
N ARG A 38 14.30 -36.40 -5.19
CA ARG A 38 15.19 -35.88 -4.15
C ARG A 38 14.41 -35.62 -2.87
N VAL A 39 13.22 -35.03 -2.98
CA VAL A 39 12.36 -34.69 -1.84
C VAL A 39 11.96 -35.92 -1.04
N VAL A 40 11.56 -37.04 -1.70
CA VAL A 40 11.14 -38.28 -1.02
C VAL A 40 12.27 -38.98 -0.23
N ARG A 41 13.52 -38.59 -0.44
CA ARG A 41 14.67 -39.07 0.32
C ARG A 41 15.00 -38.21 1.55
N MET A 42 14.32 -37.06 1.71
CA MET A 42 14.51 -36.14 2.81
C MET A 42 13.59 -36.46 3.98
N ASN A 43 13.96 -35.97 5.15
CA ASN A 43 13.02 -35.76 6.23
C ASN A 43 12.49 -34.31 6.21
N ARG A 44 11.47 -34.07 7.03
CA ARG A 44 10.82 -32.74 7.13
C ARG A 44 11.82 -31.61 7.37
N GLU A 45 12.73 -31.76 8.32
CA GLU A 45 13.70 -30.72 8.65
C GLU A 45 14.66 -30.40 7.49
N GLN A 46 15.11 -31.41 6.77
CA GLN A 46 15.95 -31.21 5.58
C GLN A 46 15.22 -30.46 4.49
N PHE A 47 13.95 -30.86 4.22
CA PHE A 47 13.13 -30.16 3.21
C PHE A 47 12.88 -28.70 3.61
N LEU A 48 12.52 -28.43 4.87
CA LEU A 48 12.28 -27.05 5.33
C LEU A 48 13.51 -26.17 5.20
N ARG A 49 14.70 -26.69 5.44
CA ARG A 49 15.97 -25.95 5.25
C ARG A 49 16.25 -25.66 3.78
N GLU A 50 15.98 -26.60 2.88
CA GLU A 50 16.14 -26.36 1.43
C GLU A 50 15.20 -25.24 0.97
N VAL A 51 13.92 -25.26 1.38
CA VAL A 51 12.95 -24.21 1.06
C VAL A 51 13.35 -22.86 1.69
N ALA A 52 13.78 -22.86 2.96
CA ALA A 52 14.20 -21.64 3.64
C ALA A 52 15.44 -20.99 3.00
N ALA A 53 16.32 -21.78 2.37
CA ALA A 53 17.48 -21.28 1.65
C ALA A 53 17.12 -20.51 0.35
N LEU A 54 15.88 -20.63 -0.14
CA LEU A 54 15.38 -19.93 -1.33
C LEU A 54 14.79 -18.53 -0.99
N ALA A 55 14.60 -18.23 0.28
CA ALA A 55 14.07 -16.95 0.77
C ALA A 55 15.22 -16.02 1.21
N GLU A 56 15.00 -14.71 1.11
CA GLU A 56 15.93 -13.70 1.64
C GLU A 56 15.79 -13.58 3.17
N ASP A 57 14.56 -13.56 3.64
CA ASP A 57 14.25 -13.49 5.06
C ASP A 57 14.35 -14.87 5.75
N PRO A 58 14.74 -14.94 7.03
CA PRO A 58 14.85 -16.20 7.78
C PRO A 58 13.48 -16.81 8.09
N ILE A 59 12.92 -17.58 7.14
CA ILE A 59 11.58 -18.21 7.26
C ILE A 59 11.58 -19.59 7.91
N LEU A 60 12.74 -20.16 8.26
CA LEU A 60 12.84 -21.55 8.73
C LEU A 60 12.02 -21.81 10.00
N ASP A 61 12.05 -20.90 10.97
CA ASP A 61 11.29 -21.08 12.21
C ASP A 61 9.78 -20.90 11.99
N LYS A 62 9.38 -20.05 11.04
CA LYS A 62 8.00 -19.94 10.57
C LYS A 62 7.52 -21.24 9.96
N LEU A 63 8.29 -21.84 9.04
CA LEU A 63 7.98 -23.13 8.41
C LEU A 63 7.94 -24.28 9.42
N ARG A 64 8.85 -24.29 10.39
CA ARG A 64 8.84 -25.26 11.50
C ARG A 64 7.55 -25.15 12.32
N THR A 65 7.16 -23.94 12.70
CA THR A 65 5.93 -23.68 13.47
C THR A 65 4.69 -24.14 12.70
N LEU A 66 4.61 -23.83 11.42
CA LEU A 66 3.50 -24.24 10.54
C LEU A 66 3.37 -25.78 10.47
N THR A 67 4.50 -26.49 10.41
CA THR A 67 4.52 -27.94 10.23
C THR A 67 4.66 -28.74 11.56
N ALA A 68 4.74 -28.08 12.70
CA ALA A 68 4.88 -28.76 14.01
C ALA A 68 3.56 -29.24 14.61
N GLY A 69 2.44 -28.61 14.25
CA GLY A 69 1.15 -28.79 14.90
C GLY A 69 0.31 -29.96 14.37
N ASN A 70 -0.63 -30.44 15.19
CA ASN A 70 -1.66 -31.42 14.80
C ASN A 70 -2.98 -30.75 14.37
N HIS A 71 -2.97 -29.45 14.17
CA HIS A 71 -4.12 -28.67 13.73
C HIS A 71 -3.90 -28.12 12.31
N PRO A 72 -4.94 -27.89 11.51
CA PRO A 72 -4.80 -27.22 10.25
C PRO A 72 -4.19 -25.82 10.43
N THR A 73 -3.13 -25.52 9.68
CA THR A 73 -2.47 -24.22 9.66
C THR A 73 -2.41 -23.69 8.23
N LYS A 74 -2.37 -22.36 8.09
CA LYS A 74 -2.18 -21.69 6.81
C LYS A 74 -1.38 -20.43 7.03
N ASP A 75 -0.41 -20.18 6.15
CA ASP A 75 0.38 -18.95 6.12
C ASP A 75 0.99 -18.79 4.71
N ASP A 76 1.69 -17.68 4.47
CA ASP A 76 2.39 -17.43 3.21
C ASP A 76 3.81 -16.92 3.48
N PHE A 77 4.67 -17.02 2.48
CA PHE A 77 6.04 -16.56 2.52
C PHE A 77 6.57 -16.28 1.10
N GLU A 78 7.63 -15.50 1.01
CA GLU A 78 8.31 -15.18 -0.24
C GLU A 78 9.53 -16.07 -0.45
N ILE A 79 9.78 -16.45 -1.71
CA ILE A 79 11.05 -17.00 -2.17
C ILE A 79 11.57 -16.17 -3.33
N GLN A 80 12.90 -16.09 -3.47
CA GLN A 80 13.54 -15.32 -4.53
C GLN A 80 14.19 -16.21 -5.59
N GLN A 81 14.50 -17.45 -5.24
CA GLN A 81 15.08 -18.42 -6.14
C GLN A 81 14.15 -19.65 -6.31
N PRO A 82 14.09 -20.28 -7.50
CA PRO A 82 14.74 -19.90 -8.76
C PRO A 82 14.19 -18.62 -9.40
N LYS A 83 13.07 -18.12 -8.89
CA LYS A 83 12.40 -16.87 -9.27
C LYS A 83 11.61 -16.34 -8.08
N TRP A 84 11.35 -15.03 -8.08
CA TRP A 84 10.51 -14.43 -7.05
C TRP A 84 9.08 -14.98 -7.12
N LEU A 85 8.61 -15.55 -6.02
CA LEU A 85 7.26 -16.09 -5.86
C LEU A 85 6.73 -15.83 -4.45
N GLN A 86 5.45 -15.51 -4.38
CA GLN A 86 4.68 -15.56 -3.14
C GLN A 86 4.05 -16.94 -3.00
N ILE A 87 4.39 -17.66 -1.95
CA ILE A 87 3.96 -19.05 -1.73
C ILE A 87 2.99 -19.12 -0.57
N GLY A 88 1.76 -19.53 -0.84
CA GLY A 88 0.81 -19.93 0.19
C GLY A 88 1.13 -21.35 0.65
N CYS A 89 1.26 -21.55 1.96
CA CYS A 89 1.48 -22.84 2.58
C CYS A 89 0.27 -23.23 3.44
N SER A 90 -0.28 -24.42 3.20
CA SER A 90 -1.37 -24.99 3.99
C SER A 90 -1.00 -26.37 4.50
N VAL A 91 -1.10 -26.59 5.82
CA VAL A 91 -0.81 -27.87 6.46
C VAL A 91 -2.08 -28.45 7.06
N LYS A 92 -2.34 -29.73 6.77
CA LYS A 92 -3.50 -30.46 7.29
C LYS A 92 -3.04 -31.80 7.90
N PRO A 93 -3.47 -32.14 9.10
CA PRO A 93 -3.27 -33.47 9.63
C PRO A 93 -4.09 -34.50 8.82
N VAL A 94 -3.49 -35.62 8.52
CA VAL A 94 -4.13 -36.72 7.77
C VAL A 94 -3.78 -38.07 8.40
N MET A 95 -4.59 -39.12 8.07
CA MET A 95 -4.26 -40.49 8.43
C MET A 95 -3.54 -41.13 7.24
N VAL A 96 -2.38 -41.71 7.50
CA VAL A 96 -1.59 -42.49 6.56
C VAL A 96 -1.44 -43.94 7.08
N SER A 97 -0.96 -44.85 6.26
CA SER A 97 -0.82 -46.25 6.66
C SER A 97 0.04 -46.49 7.90
N SER A 98 0.99 -45.60 8.16
CA SER A 98 1.87 -45.62 9.35
C SER A 98 1.29 -44.88 10.57
N GLY A 99 0.04 -44.40 10.54
CA GLY A 99 -0.61 -43.63 11.59
C GLY A 99 -0.93 -42.19 11.21
N ARG A 100 -0.72 -41.23 12.12
CA ARG A 100 -0.92 -39.82 11.81
C ARG A 100 0.19 -39.29 10.93
N GLY A 101 -0.17 -38.46 9.94
CA GLY A 101 0.75 -37.76 9.07
C GLY A 101 0.28 -36.34 8.82
N GLN A 102 0.98 -35.63 7.94
CA GLN A 102 0.68 -34.24 7.56
C GLN A 102 0.71 -34.10 6.05
N LEU A 103 -0.35 -33.53 5.50
CA LEU A 103 -0.42 -33.06 4.12
C LEU A 103 -0.06 -31.59 4.09
N VAL A 104 0.98 -31.25 3.35
CA VAL A 104 1.42 -29.86 3.11
C VAL A 104 1.17 -29.52 1.65
N ILE A 105 0.51 -28.39 1.42
CA ILE A 105 0.19 -27.88 0.08
C ILE A 105 0.84 -26.52 -0.06
N PHE A 106 1.66 -26.36 -1.09
CA PHE A 106 2.30 -25.13 -1.49
C PHE A 106 1.65 -24.62 -2.78
N THR A 107 1.12 -23.41 -2.74
CA THR A 107 0.45 -22.79 -3.90
C THR A 107 1.16 -21.51 -4.27
N ASN A 108 1.45 -21.31 -5.55
CA ASN A 108 1.90 -20.02 -6.04
C ASN A 108 0.71 -19.06 -6.01
N ILE A 109 0.77 -18.05 -5.15
CA ILE A 109 -0.25 -17.01 -4.98
C ILE A 109 0.24 -15.64 -5.45
N THR A 110 1.32 -15.58 -6.22
CA THR A 110 1.91 -14.33 -6.72
C THR A 110 0.89 -13.51 -7.50
N ALA A 111 0.17 -14.13 -8.41
CA ALA A 111 -0.83 -13.42 -9.22
C ALA A 111 -2.00 -12.88 -8.37
N GLU A 112 -2.45 -13.65 -7.37
CA GLU A 112 -3.51 -13.24 -6.46
C GLU A 112 -3.08 -12.05 -5.60
N VAL A 113 -1.84 -12.07 -5.09
CA VAL A 113 -1.26 -10.96 -4.31
C VAL A 113 -1.09 -9.73 -5.19
N ASP A 114 -0.53 -9.85 -6.39
CA ASP A 114 -0.36 -8.76 -7.34
C ASP A 114 -1.72 -8.12 -7.73
N ILE A 115 -2.75 -8.94 -7.93
CA ILE A 115 -4.11 -8.45 -8.21
C ILE A 115 -4.68 -7.74 -6.99
N ALA A 116 -4.49 -8.28 -5.78
CA ALA A 116 -4.98 -7.66 -4.55
C ALA A 116 -4.29 -6.31 -4.31
N ASP A 117 -2.96 -6.25 -4.45
CA ASP A 117 -2.17 -5.02 -4.31
C ASP A 117 -2.52 -3.98 -5.38
N SER A 118 -2.74 -4.44 -6.63
CA SER A 118 -3.18 -3.56 -7.71
C SER A 118 -4.57 -2.99 -7.44
N ARG A 119 -5.51 -3.82 -6.97
CA ARG A 119 -6.85 -3.38 -6.56
C ARG A 119 -6.78 -2.40 -5.39
N GLN A 120 -5.92 -2.64 -4.43
CA GLN A 120 -5.74 -1.75 -3.28
C GLN A 120 -5.13 -0.42 -3.73
N ARG A 121 -4.13 -0.42 -4.60
CA ARG A 121 -3.57 0.81 -5.20
C ARG A 121 -4.62 1.59 -5.97
N LEU A 122 -5.37 0.96 -6.88
CA LEU A 122 -6.47 1.60 -7.62
C LEU A 122 -7.56 2.13 -6.69
N ALA A 123 -7.84 1.45 -5.58
CA ALA A 123 -8.84 1.89 -4.60
C ALA A 123 -8.40 3.08 -3.74
N LEU A 124 -7.08 3.37 -3.62
CA LEU A 124 -6.52 4.36 -2.70
C LEU A 124 -5.69 5.45 -3.36
N THR A 125 -5.38 5.32 -4.66
CA THR A 125 -4.57 6.28 -5.42
C THR A 125 -5.43 6.98 -6.48
N ASP A 126 -5.17 8.24 -6.72
CA ASP A 126 -5.73 8.99 -7.85
C ASP A 126 -4.90 8.71 -9.11
N GLU A 127 -5.52 8.16 -10.14
CA GLU A 127 -4.84 7.70 -11.36
C GLU A 127 -4.17 8.84 -12.15
N LEU A 128 -4.70 10.06 -12.06
CA LEU A 128 -4.16 11.19 -12.79
C LEU A 128 -2.89 11.75 -12.16
N THR A 129 -2.89 11.92 -10.85
CA THR A 129 -1.82 12.63 -10.11
C THR A 129 -0.85 11.70 -9.39
N GLY A 130 -1.22 10.42 -9.18
CA GLY A 130 -0.45 9.46 -8.39
C GLY A 130 -0.49 9.71 -6.87
N LEU A 131 -1.22 10.74 -6.41
CA LEU A 131 -1.42 11.02 -5.00
C LEU A 131 -2.44 10.06 -4.37
N SER A 132 -2.55 10.07 -3.05
CA SER A 132 -3.68 9.47 -2.37
C SER A 132 -4.99 10.05 -2.91
N ASN A 133 -5.98 9.20 -3.16
CA ASN A 133 -7.31 9.68 -3.49
C ASN A 133 -8.09 10.09 -2.22
N ARG A 134 -9.27 10.66 -2.35
CA ARG A 134 -10.09 11.13 -1.23
C ARG A 134 -10.31 10.04 -0.18
N ARG A 135 -10.59 8.79 -0.61
CA ARG A 135 -10.80 7.67 0.32
C ARG A 135 -9.57 7.37 1.17
N ALA A 136 -8.39 7.36 0.57
CA ALA A 136 -7.12 7.19 1.30
C ALA A 136 -6.85 8.39 2.22
N GLY A 137 -7.20 9.60 1.78
CA GLY A 137 -7.12 10.81 2.60
C GLY A 137 -7.99 10.73 3.86
N GLU A 138 -9.25 10.30 3.74
CA GLU A 138 -10.15 10.10 4.89
C GLU A 138 -9.59 9.08 5.90
N GLN A 139 -8.99 7.99 5.40
CA GLN A 139 -8.30 7.02 6.26
C GLN A 139 -7.05 7.61 6.95
N ALA A 140 -6.28 8.42 6.23
CA ALA A 140 -5.11 9.09 6.78
C ALA A 140 -5.50 10.10 7.86
N VAL A 141 -6.54 10.90 7.64
CA VAL A 141 -7.11 11.82 8.65
C VAL A 141 -7.49 11.06 9.91
N ALA A 142 -8.25 9.97 9.80
CA ALA A 142 -8.68 9.18 10.96
C ALA A 142 -7.48 8.60 11.74
N ARG A 143 -6.48 8.06 11.03
CA ARG A 143 -5.23 7.55 11.61
C ARG A 143 -4.47 8.63 12.37
N ASP A 144 -4.32 9.82 11.78
CA ASP A 144 -3.50 10.89 12.35
C ASP A 144 -4.22 11.61 13.49
N VAL A 145 -5.55 11.74 13.44
CA VAL A 145 -6.36 12.17 14.61
C VAL A 145 -6.17 11.20 15.79
N ALA A 146 -6.25 9.88 15.56
CA ALA A 146 -5.98 8.90 16.61
C ALA A 146 -4.55 9.03 17.18
N ARG A 147 -3.57 9.42 16.34
CA ARG A 147 -2.21 9.70 16.78
C ARG A 147 -2.13 10.92 17.68
N VAL A 148 -2.84 12.02 17.37
CA VAL A 148 -2.92 13.22 18.24
C VAL A 148 -3.37 12.84 19.64
N TYR A 149 -4.40 12.01 19.76
CA TYR A 149 -4.88 11.57 21.09
C TYR A 149 -3.86 10.75 21.87
N ARG A 150 -3.03 9.96 21.18
CA ARG A 150 -2.01 9.11 21.80
C ARG A 150 -0.72 9.87 22.15
N THR A 151 -0.24 10.74 21.25
CA THR A 151 1.09 11.37 21.38
C THR A 151 1.06 12.80 21.89
N GLY A 152 -0.05 13.51 21.71
CA GLY A 152 -0.18 14.91 22.00
C GLY A 152 0.44 15.84 20.96
N GLN A 153 1.01 15.30 19.90
CA GLN A 153 1.61 16.09 18.83
C GLN A 153 0.54 16.79 17.99
N PRO A 154 0.80 17.98 17.45
CA PRO A 154 -0.17 18.73 16.65
C PRO A 154 -0.43 18.04 15.30
N LEU A 155 -1.58 18.31 14.72
CA LEU A 155 -1.97 17.89 13.38
C LEU A 155 -2.61 19.08 12.67
N SER A 156 -2.17 19.37 11.46
CA SER A 156 -2.75 20.44 10.66
C SER A 156 -3.16 19.98 9.28
N PHE A 157 -4.10 20.70 8.70
CA PHE A 157 -4.63 20.50 7.36
C PHE A 157 -4.38 21.74 6.51
N ALA A 158 -3.93 21.55 5.28
CA ALA A 158 -3.87 22.60 4.26
C ALA A 158 -4.67 22.15 3.05
N LEU A 159 -5.78 22.82 2.78
CA LEU A 159 -6.63 22.58 1.62
C LEU A 159 -6.28 23.56 0.52
N PHE A 160 -5.97 23.06 -0.66
CA PHE A 160 -5.56 23.84 -1.83
C PHE A 160 -6.59 23.70 -2.95
N ASP A 161 -6.70 24.74 -3.77
CA ASP A 161 -7.52 24.73 -4.97
C ASP A 161 -6.79 25.48 -6.10
N VAL A 162 -6.83 24.94 -7.33
CA VAL A 162 -6.18 25.55 -8.48
C VAL A 162 -7.00 26.73 -8.98
N ASP A 163 -6.43 27.92 -8.86
CA ASP A 163 -7.12 29.15 -9.24
C ASP A 163 -7.50 29.17 -10.71
N HIS A 164 -8.78 29.47 -10.97
CA HIS A 164 -9.31 29.57 -12.34
C HIS A 164 -9.16 28.28 -13.18
N PHE A 165 -9.13 27.11 -12.58
CA PHE A 165 -8.92 25.84 -13.29
C PHE A 165 -9.93 25.60 -14.42
N LYS A 166 -11.20 25.94 -14.20
CA LYS A 166 -12.21 25.88 -15.24
C LYS A 166 -11.79 26.68 -16.50
N ARG A 167 -11.22 27.88 -16.32
CA ARG A 167 -10.75 28.71 -17.46
C ARG A 167 -9.59 28.03 -18.21
N VAL A 168 -8.71 27.31 -17.49
CA VAL A 168 -7.65 26.52 -18.13
C VAL A 168 -8.26 25.46 -19.04
N ASN A 169 -9.24 24.68 -18.53
CA ASN A 169 -9.93 23.67 -19.33
C ASN A 169 -10.67 24.28 -20.53
N ASP A 170 -11.39 25.38 -20.31
CA ASP A 170 -12.19 26.03 -21.36
C ASP A 170 -11.30 26.64 -22.47
N THR A 171 -10.08 27.09 -22.15
CA THR A 171 -9.16 27.75 -23.07
C THR A 171 -8.18 26.81 -23.77
N CYS A 172 -7.61 25.84 -22.95
CA CYS A 172 -6.50 24.97 -23.39
C CYS A 172 -6.92 23.51 -23.55
N GLY A 173 -8.17 23.17 -23.20
CA GLY A 173 -8.73 21.82 -23.24
C GLY A 173 -8.37 20.97 -22.03
N HIS A 174 -9.15 19.91 -21.78
CA HIS A 174 -8.98 19.00 -20.66
C HIS A 174 -7.57 18.37 -20.56
N PRO A 175 -6.89 17.96 -21.65
CA PRO A 175 -5.53 17.45 -21.54
C PRO A 175 -4.52 18.45 -20.96
N ALA A 176 -4.75 19.75 -21.15
CA ALA A 176 -3.93 20.79 -20.54
C ALA A 176 -4.23 20.94 -19.03
N GLY A 177 -5.51 20.87 -18.64
CA GLY A 177 -5.90 20.81 -17.25
C GLY A 177 -5.30 19.60 -16.50
N ASP A 178 -5.29 18.44 -17.15
CA ASP A 178 -4.66 17.24 -16.61
C ASP A 178 -3.15 17.43 -16.36
N ARG A 179 -2.44 18.12 -17.26
CA ARG A 179 -1.02 18.47 -17.04
C ARG A 179 -0.85 19.38 -15.84
N VAL A 180 -1.73 20.37 -15.67
CA VAL A 180 -1.73 21.28 -14.51
C VAL A 180 -1.92 20.47 -13.22
N LEU A 181 -2.93 19.60 -13.16
CA LEU A 181 -3.19 18.80 -11.96
C LEU A 181 -2.03 17.87 -11.60
N ARG A 182 -1.41 17.21 -12.60
CA ARG A 182 -0.21 16.38 -12.37
C ARG A 182 0.94 17.21 -11.80
N ALA A 183 1.22 18.35 -12.41
CA ALA A 183 2.34 19.20 -12.02
C ALA A 183 2.14 19.80 -10.62
N VAL A 184 0.93 20.29 -10.30
CA VAL A 184 0.58 20.78 -8.97
C VAL A 184 0.66 19.66 -7.93
N GLY A 185 0.08 18.49 -8.22
CA GLY A 185 0.12 17.33 -7.30
C GLY A 185 1.55 16.86 -7.02
N GLN A 186 2.40 16.75 -8.03
CA GLN A 186 3.82 16.40 -7.86
C GLN A 186 4.55 17.43 -7.00
N LEU A 187 4.26 18.71 -7.21
CA LEU A 187 4.87 19.80 -6.46
C LEU A 187 4.44 19.75 -4.99
N ILE A 188 3.14 19.62 -4.70
CA ILE A 188 2.64 19.46 -3.33
C ILE A 188 3.34 18.28 -2.66
N ASN A 189 3.36 17.10 -3.28
CA ASN A 189 4.01 15.91 -2.71
C ASN A 189 5.50 16.11 -2.45
N GLY A 190 6.20 16.81 -3.33
CA GLY A 190 7.64 17.10 -3.19
C GLY A 190 8.00 18.01 -2.01
N PHE A 191 7.06 18.81 -1.50
CA PHE A 191 7.25 19.65 -0.31
C PHE A 191 6.91 18.95 0.99
N LEU A 192 6.24 17.80 0.93
CA LEU A 192 5.83 17.03 2.11
C LEU A 192 6.93 16.04 2.51
N ARG A 193 7.03 15.78 3.82
CA ARG A 193 7.96 14.80 4.38
C ARG A 193 7.29 13.43 4.54
N GLY A 194 8.06 12.38 4.81
CA GLY A 194 7.56 11.00 4.90
C GLY A 194 6.46 10.72 5.95
N GLY A 195 6.22 11.66 6.87
CA GLY A 195 5.11 11.58 7.84
C GLY A 195 3.83 12.27 7.39
N ASP A 196 3.90 13.10 6.35
CA ASP A 196 2.78 13.86 5.81
C ASP A 196 2.08 13.08 4.69
N THR A 197 0.84 13.47 4.36
CA THR A 197 0.10 12.81 3.27
C THR A 197 -0.44 13.86 2.30
N ALA A 198 -0.10 13.71 1.00
CA ALA A 198 -0.71 14.46 -0.09
C ALA A 198 -1.91 13.70 -0.65
N VAL A 199 -3.02 14.40 -0.83
CA VAL A 199 -4.29 13.84 -1.28
C VAL A 199 -4.86 14.67 -2.42
N ARG A 200 -5.34 14.06 -3.49
CA ARG A 200 -6.28 14.72 -4.38
C ARG A 200 -7.67 14.60 -3.78
N TRP A 201 -8.17 15.72 -3.23
CA TRP A 201 -9.39 15.76 -2.43
C TRP A 201 -10.65 15.89 -3.29
N GLY A 202 -10.55 16.58 -4.41
CA GLY A 202 -11.62 16.80 -5.38
C GLY A 202 -11.08 16.90 -6.80
N GLY A 203 -11.87 17.45 -7.72
CA GLY A 203 -11.48 17.61 -9.12
C GLY A 203 -10.19 18.43 -9.30
N GLU A 204 -10.16 19.61 -8.69
CA GLU A 204 -9.05 20.58 -8.72
C GLU A 204 -8.52 20.92 -7.32
N GLU A 205 -9.00 20.16 -6.32
CA GLU A 205 -8.68 20.36 -4.90
C GLU A 205 -7.68 19.35 -4.40
N PHE A 206 -6.74 19.80 -3.57
CA PHE A 206 -5.73 18.98 -2.93
C PHE A 206 -5.75 19.22 -1.43
N LEU A 207 -5.45 18.18 -0.64
CA LEU A 207 -5.32 18.26 0.81
C LEU A 207 -3.91 17.78 1.21
N ALA A 208 -3.20 18.59 1.98
CA ALA A 208 -2.03 18.14 2.71
C ALA A 208 -2.40 17.88 4.18
N ILE A 209 -2.12 16.69 4.67
CA ILE A 209 -2.26 16.29 6.07
C ILE A 209 -0.87 16.35 6.67
N LEU A 210 -0.65 17.29 7.58
CA LEU A 210 0.66 17.66 8.11
C LEU A 210 0.79 17.15 9.54
N ALA A 211 1.46 16.06 9.68
CA ALA A 211 1.64 15.33 10.92
C ALA A 211 2.73 16.00 11.80
N ASP A 212 2.49 16.12 13.11
CA ASP A 212 3.41 16.75 14.08
C ASP A 212 3.79 18.21 13.69
N VAL A 213 2.82 18.94 13.09
CA VAL A 213 2.97 20.32 12.62
C VAL A 213 1.80 21.14 13.15
N GLY A 214 2.09 22.22 13.87
CA GLY A 214 1.10 23.22 14.31
C GLY A 214 0.74 24.21 13.21
N LEU A 215 -0.22 25.10 13.48
CA LEU A 215 -0.79 26.03 12.52
C LEU A 215 0.26 26.88 11.79
N GLU A 216 1.22 27.44 12.50
CA GLU A 216 2.27 28.28 11.91
C GLU A 216 3.14 27.52 10.91
N GLY A 217 3.57 26.31 11.28
CA GLY A 217 4.36 25.43 10.39
C GLY A 217 3.56 24.97 9.16
N ALA A 218 2.27 24.72 9.34
CA ALA A 218 1.37 24.36 8.25
C ALA A 218 1.16 25.53 7.28
N HIS A 219 0.96 26.75 7.80
CA HIS A 219 0.86 27.95 6.99
C HIS A 219 2.15 28.22 6.21
N ALA A 220 3.33 28.08 6.85
CA ALA A 220 4.61 28.23 6.18
C ALA A 220 4.82 27.18 5.07
N THR A 221 4.40 25.94 5.30
CA THR A 221 4.45 24.89 4.30
C THR A 221 3.52 25.17 3.12
N ALA A 222 2.28 25.57 3.40
CA ALA A 222 1.31 25.93 2.37
C ALA A 222 1.78 27.12 1.53
N GLU A 223 2.39 28.14 2.15
CA GLU A 223 2.93 29.32 1.45
C GLU A 223 4.11 28.96 0.53
N ARG A 224 5.01 28.06 0.97
CA ARG A 224 6.10 27.53 0.14
C ARG A 224 5.56 26.80 -1.09
N ILE A 225 4.54 25.97 -0.90
CA ILE A 225 3.87 25.24 -2.00
C ILE A 225 3.22 26.24 -2.95
N ARG A 226 2.44 27.21 -2.44
CA ARG A 226 1.81 28.26 -3.23
C ARG A 226 2.82 29.03 -4.09
N ALA A 227 3.91 29.47 -3.47
CA ALA A 227 4.96 30.23 -4.14
C ALA A 227 5.64 29.39 -5.25
N ALA A 228 5.87 28.10 -4.99
CA ALA A 228 6.45 27.19 -5.96
C ALA A 228 5.50 26.95 -7.17
N VAL A 229 4.19 26.78 -6.92
CA VAL A 229 3.19 26.66 -7.99
C VAL A 229 3.10 27.95 -8.83
N ALA A 230 3.13 29.12 -8.20
CA ALA A 230 3.10 30.40 -8.93
C ALA A 230 4.31 30.61 -9.86
N ASN A 231 5.42 29.93 -9.60
CA ASN A 231 6.62 29.93 -10.44
C ASN A 231 6.68 28.77 -11.44
N LEU A 232 5.71 27.87 -11.40
CA LEU A 232 5.65 26.74 -12.31
C LEU A 232 5.14 27.17 -13.68
N ASN A 233 5.88 26.83 -14.73
CA ASN A 233 5.43 27.00 -16.12
C ASN A 233 4.96 25.66 -16.68
N VAL A 234 3.66 25.53 -16.86
CA VAL A 234 3.06 24.31 -17.42
C VAL A 234 2.97 24.43 -18.94
N GLU A 235 3.54 23.45 -19.64
CA GLU A 235 3.56 23.42 -21.11
C GLU A 235 2.16 23.55 -21.72
N GLY A 236 1.99 24.53 -22.62
CA GLY A 236 0.73 24.80 -23.29
C GLY A 236 -0.31 25.51 -22.44
N VAL A 237 0.01 25.91 -21.19
CA VAL A 237 -0.88 26.66 -20.29
C VAL A 237 -0.23 27.97 -19.83
N GLY A 238 1.08 27.92 -19.51
CA GLY A 238 1.79 29.00 -18.82
C GLY A 238 1.76 28.83 -17.31
N THR A 239 1.72 29.97 -16.59
CA THR A 239 1.70 29.98 -15.12
C THR A 239 0.29 29.81 -14.59
N VAL A 240 0.18 29.04 -13.51
CA VAL A 240 -1.04 28.87 -12.70
C VAL A 240 -0.77 29.24 -11.27
N THR A 241 -1.81 29.56 -10.51
CA THR A 241 -1.71 29.81 -9.08
C THR A 241 -2.64 28.88 -8.30
N ILE A 242 -2.42 28.75 -7.02
CA ILE A 242 -3.31 28.06 -6.08
C ILE A 242 -3.66 28.98 -4.93
N SER A 243 -4.85 28.82 -4.40
CA SER A 243 -5.26 29.36 -3.10
C SER A 243 -5.26 28.25 -2.06
N ALA A 244 -4.98 28.58 -0.80
CA ALA A 244 -5.01 27.62 0.28
C ALA A 244 -5.68 28.14 1.54
N GLY A 245 -6.34 27.23 2.26
CA GLY A 245 -6.84 27.44 3.61
C GLY A 245 -6.19 26.44 4.56
N VAL A 246 -5.77 26.93 5.73
CA VAL A 246 -5.05 26.13 6.71
C VAL A 246 -5.82 26.08 8.04
N SER A 247 -5.83 24.92 8.68
CA SER A 247 -6.37 24.75 10.04
C SER A 247 -5.53 23.76 10.84
N GLU A 248 -5.47 23.95 12.15
CA GLU A 248 -4.92 22.95 13.08
C GLU A 248 -6.08 22.19 13.74
N PHE A 249 -5.91 20.89 13.92
CA PHE A 249 -6.88 20.04 14.60
C PHE A 249 -6.85 20.31 16.10
N GLU A 250 -7.99 20.65 16.67
CA GLU A 250 -8.16 20.88 18.12
C GLU A 250 -8.70 19.62 18.80
N ARG A 251 -8.11 19.26 19.95
CA ARG A 251 -8.61 18.12 20.71
C ARG A 251 -10.05 18.34 21.17
N GLY A 252 -10.90 17.38 20.93
CA GLY A 252 -12.32 17.44 21.30
C GLY A 252 -13.26 17.81 20.15
N GLU A 253 -12.71 18.23 19.01
CA GLU A 253 -13.52 18.42 17.79
C GLU A 253 -13.50 17.18 16.89
N SER A 254 -14.37 17.17 15.88
CA SER A 254 -14.30 16.17 14.82
C SER A 254 -13.30 16.58 13.72
N ALA A 255 -12.77 15.61 13.00
CA ALA A 255 -11.89 15.87 11.85
C ALA A 255 -12.59 16.72 10.79
N GLU A 256 -13.89 16.49 10.58
CA GLU A 256 -14.72 17.24 9.65
C GLU A 256 -14.82 18.73 10.04
N ALA A 257 -14.88 19.04 11.34
CA ALA A 257 -14.91 20.41 11.81
C ALA A 257 -13.59 21.14 11.51
N ALA A 258 -12.45 20.48 11.72
CA ALA A 258 -11.15 21.03 11.37
C ALA A 258 -11.01 21.25 9.85
N LEU A 259 -11.42 20.27 9.04
CA LEU A 259 -11.41 20.41 7.57
C LEU A 259 -12.36 21.52 7.10
N ALA A 260 -13.53 21.66 7.71
CA ALA A 260 -14.45 22.75 7.42
C ALA A 260 -13.85 24.13 7.72
N ARG A 261 -13.01 24.27 8.77
CA ARG A 261 -12.28 25.51 9.03
C ARG A 261 -11.25 25.80 7.94
N ALA A 262 -10.53 24.77 7.45
CA ALA A 262 -9.62 24.95 6.31
C ALA A 262 -10.38 25.38 5.05
N ASP A 263 -11.57 24.81 4.79
CA ASP A 263 -12.40 25.19 3.65
C ASP A 263 -12.89 26.65 3.73
N VAL A 264 -13.33 27.11 4.92
CA VAL A 264 -13.67 28.53 5.14
C VAL A 264 -12.48 29.44 4.83
N LYS A 265 -11.27 29.05 5.28
CA LYS A 265 -10.04 29.80 5.00
C LYS A 265 -9.67 29.80 3.51
N LEU A 266 -9.85 28.68 2.83
CA LEU A 266 -9.67 28.61 1.39
C LEU A 266 -10.66 29.52 0.64
N TYR A 267 -11.90 29.56 1.07
CA TYR A 267 -12.87 30.51 0.53
C TYR A 267 -12.44 31.98 0.74
N GLU A 268 -11.96 32.33 1.95
CA GLU A 268 -11.39 33.67 2.24
C GLU A 268 -10.22 33.99 1.30
N ALA A 269 -9.31 33.03 1.07
CA ALA A 269 -8.19 33.19 0.15
C ALA A 269 -8.66 33.49 -1.28
N LYS A 270 -9.66 32.73 -1.77
CA LYS A 270 -10.26 32.94 -3.11
C LYS A 270 -10.96 34.32 -3.19
N ALA A 271 -11.75 34.69 -2.19
CA ALA A 271 -12.45 35.96 -2.13
C ALA A 271 -11.49 37.16 -2.01
N GLY A 272 -10.39 36.99 -1.29
CA GLY A 272 -9.35 38.02 -1.08
C GLY A 272 -8.47 38.29 -2.31
N GLY A 273 -8.72 37.67 -3.47
CA GLY A 273 -7.98 37.92 -4.70
C GLY A 273 -7.11 36.73 -5.17
N ARG A 274 -7.27 35.56 -4.56
CA ARG A 274 -6.57 34.30 -4.90
C ARG A 274 -5.06 34.36 -4.66
N ASN A 275 -4.35 33.31 -5.11
CA ASN A 275 -2.88 33.17 -5.01
C ASN A 275 -2.36 33.53 -3.60
N ARG A 276 -2.99 32.98 -2.57
CA ARG A 276 -2.63 33.22 -1.15
C ARG A 276 -3.02 32.08 -0.24
N VAL A 277 -2.49 32.13 0.97
CA VAL A 277 -2.84 31.24 2.08
C VAL A 277 -3.57 32.08 3.16
N CYS A 278 -4.64 31.51 3.72
CA CYS A 278 -5.38 32.08 4.85
C CYS A 278 -5.43 31.09 6.03
#